data_45bde0c4af61a7eaf3c951f6c3059be5
#
_entry.id   45bde0c4af61a7eaf3c951f6c3059be5
#
_cell.length_a   1.000
_cell.length_b   1.000
_cell.length_c   1.000
_cell.angle_alpha   90.00
_cell.angle_beta   90.00
_cell.angle_gamma   90.00
#
_symmetry.space_group_name_H-M   'P 1'
#
loop_
_entity.id
_entity.type
_entity.pdbx_description
1 polymer ?
#
loop_
_entity_poly.entity_id
_entity_poly.type
_entity_poly.pdbx_seq_one_letter_code
_entity_poly.pdbx_strand_id
1 'polypeptide(L)'
;MMAQMQSGTPQQPTYNRSWEEIDDMLHQAIHERNSWISRYERARSNQDRQVMKDAARNCKALEGVIKTLKWTIGSPNVEDPLS
;
A
#
# COMPACT_ATOMS: atom_id res chain seq x y z
N MET A 1 7.20 27.46 -22.58
CA MET A 1 6.98 27.25 -22.22
C MET A 1 6.69 26.64 -21.56
N MET A 2 6.73 26.50 -21.34
CA MET A 2 6.38 26.03 -20.68
C MET A 2 6.36 25.27 -19.96
N ALA A 3 6.38 25.02 -19.97
CA ALA A 3 6.27 24.40 -19.29
C ALA A 3 6.75 23.80 -18.71
N GLN A 4 7.12 23.79 -18.78
CA GLN A 4 7.52 23.36 -18.29
C GLN A 4 7.72 23.13 -17.33
N MET A 5 7.78 23.40 -17.37
CA MET A 5 7.99 23.48 -16.54
C MET A 5 7.83 23.09 -15.53
N GLN A 6 7.40 23.18 -15.41
CA GLN A 6 7.29 22.58 -14.37
C GLN A 6 7.84 21.33 -14.21
N SER A 7 8.26 20.77 -15.08
CA SER A 7 8.95 19.52 -14.96
C SER A 7 10.06 19.68 -13.97
N GLY A 8 10.34 18.79 -13.16
CA GLY A 8 11.41 18.86 -12.19
C GLY A 8 11.17 19.80 -11.01
N THR A 9 10.21 20.69 -11.10
CA THR A 9 9.92 21.57 -9.99
C THR A 9 9.12 20.80 -8.94
N PRO A 10 9.60 20.72 -7.70
CA PRO A 10 8.84 20.03 -6.68
C PRO A 10 7.49 20.67 -6.47
N GLN A 11 6.46 19.85 -6.46
CA GLN A 11 5.12 20.32 -6.17
C GLN A 11 4.92 20.42 -4.67
N GLN A 12 4.23 21.43 -4.24
CA GLN A 12 3.83 21.51 -2.85
C GLN A 12 2.69 20.53 -2.59
N PRO A 13 2.66 19.89 -1.41
CA PRO A 13 1.52 19.06 -1.06
C PRO A 13 0.25 19.89 -1.05
N THR A 14 -0.82 19.32 -1.53
CA THR A 14 -2.09 20.01 -1.60
C THR A 14 -2.91 19.90 -0.32
N TYR A 15 -2.63 18.84 0.48
CA TYR A 15 -3.36 18.55 1.72
C TYR A 15 -4.86 18.42 1.50
N ASN A 16 -5.26 18.01 0.31
CA ASN A 16 -6.67 17.99 -0.04
C ASN A 16 -7.19 16.64 -0.53
N ARG A 17 -6.54 15.55 -0.12
CA ARG A 17 -7.09 14.23 -0.38
C ARG A 17 -8.39 14.08 0.39
N SER A 18 -9.45 13.65 -0.30
CA SER A 18 -10.73 13.41 0.36
C SER A 18 -10.66 12.12 1.19
N TRP A 19 -11.52 12.01 2.17
CA TRP A 19 -11.63 10.78 2.95
C TRP A 19 -12.01 9.60 2.06
N GLU A 20 -12.80 9.86 1.02
CA GLU A 20 -13.17 8.83 0.05
C GLU A 20 -11.94 8.32 -0.70
N GLU A 21 -11.07 9.22 -1.13
CA GLU A 21 -9.83 8.83 -1.81
C GLU A 21 -8.93 7.98 -0.90
N ILE A 22 -8.83 8.37 0.35
CA ILE A 22 -8.01 7.65 1.33
C ILE A 22 -8.61 6.27 1.59
N ASP A 23 -9.94 6.21 1.75
CA ASP A 23 -10.63 4.95 1.98
C ASP A 23 -10.49 4.01 0.78
N ASP A 24 -10.60 4.54 -0.42
CA ASP A 24 -10.40 3.76 -1.64
C ASP A 24 -8.99 3.18 -1.70
N MET A 25 -7.99 3.96 -1.33
CA MET A 25 -6.61 3.48 -1.29
C MET A 25 -6.47 2.34 -0.29
N LEU A 26 -7.13 2.46 0.85
CA LEU A 26 -7.11 1.39 1.85
C LEU A 26 -7.71 0.10 1.30
N HIS A 27 -8.85 0.20 0.62
CA HIS A 27 -9.49 -0.97 0.03
C HIS A 27 -8.62 -1.59 -1.07
N GLN A 28 -7.98 -0.78 -1.89
CA GLN A 28 -7.06 -1.26 -2.91
C GLN A 28 -5.87 -1.98 -2.28
N ALA A 29 -5.31 -1.42 -1.21
CA ALA A 29 -4.17 -2.04 -0.53
C ALA A 29 -4.54 -3.39 0.07
N ILE A 30 -5.73 -3.50 0.65
CA ILE A 30 -6.22 -4.77 1.19
C ILE A 30 -6.39 -5.80 0.07
N HIS A 31 -6.96 -5.38 -1.05
CA HIS A 31 -7.15 -6.26 -2.20
C HIS A 31 -5.81 -6.74 -2.75
N GLU A 32 -4.84 -5.84 -2.88
CA GLU A 32 -3.50 -6.19 -3.34
C GLU A 32 -2.83 -7.19 -2.39
N ARG A 33 -2.93 -6.94 -1.10
CA ARG A 33 -2.35 -7.86 -0.12
C ARG A 33 -2.97 -9.24 -0.24
N ASN A 34 -4.29 -9.32 -0.38
CA ASN A 34 -4.97 -10.61 -0.51
C ASN A 34 -4.54 -11.34 -1.77
N SER A 35 -4.29 -10.60 -2.86
CA SER A 35 -3.78 -11.17 -4.10
C SER A 35 -2.39 -11.79 -3.90
N TRP A 36 -1.51 -11.10 -3.16
CA TRP A 36 -0.18 -11.63 -2.89
C TRP A 36 -0.21 -12.83 -1.95
N ILE A 37 -1.15 -12.84 -0.99
CA ILE A 37 -1.34 -14.01 -0.11
C ILE A 37 -1.72 -15.23 -0.97
N SER A 38 -2.61 -15.05 -1.92
CA SER A 38 -3.01 -16.14 -2.82
C SER A 38 -1.83 -16.65 -3.64
N ARG A 39 -0.99 -15.73 -4.13
CA ARG A 39 0.22 -16.11 -4.87
C ARG A 39 1.19 -16.88 -4.01
N TYR A 40 1.34 -16.45 -2.77
CA TYR A 40 2.21 -17.13 -1.81
C TYR A 40 1.73 -18.57 -1.60
N GLU A 41 0.44 -18.75 -1.35
CA GLU A 41 -0.13 -20.07 -1.12
C GLU A 41 0.08 -20.99 -2.32
N ARG A 42 -0.10 -20.46 -3.51
CA ARG A 42 0.10 -21.22 -4.75
C ARG A 42 1.55 -21.59 -4.94
N ALA A 43 2.45 -20.64 -4.72
CA ALA A 43 3.87 -20.87 -4.83
C ALA A 43 4.35 -21.89 -3.80
N ARG A 44 3.79 -21.86 -2.60
CA ARG A 44 4.09 -22.81 -1.57
C ARG A 44 3.72 -24.23 -2.00
N SER A 45 2.52 -24.39 -2.59
CA SER A 45 2.09 -25.69 -3.11
C SER A 45 3.00 -26.18 -4.22
N ASN A 46 3.52 -25.27 -5.05
CA ASN A 46 4.41 -25.60 -6.15
C ASN A 46 5.88 -25.61 -5.77
N GLN A 47 6.18 -25.28 -4.52
CA GLN A 47 7.56 -25.21 -4.02
C GLN A 47 8.42 -24.20 -4.77
N ASP A 48 7.79 -23.11 -5.24
CA ASP A 48 8.46 -22.03 -5.95
C ASP A 48 8.96 -21.01 -4.94
N ARG A 49 10.20 -21.20 -4.50
CA ARG A 49 10.78 -20.38 -3.43
C ARG A 49 10.93 -18.91 -3.81
N GLN A 50 11.23 -18.63 -5.09
CA GLN A 50 11.41 -17.25 -5.51
C GLN A 50 10.10 -16.48 -5.44
N VAL A 51 9.03 -17.07 -5.95
CA VAL A 51 7.71 -16.44 -5.88
C VAL A 51 7.24 -16.30 -4.44
N MET A 52 7.55 -17.28 -3.59
CA MET A 52 7.22 -17.18 -2.17
C MET A 52 7.90 -15.98 -1.52
N LYS A 53 9.18 -15.77 -1.81
CA LYS A 53 9.91 -14.62 -1.25
C LYS A 53 9.32 -13.30 -1.74
N ASP A 54 9.05 -13.21 -3.03
CA ASP A 54 8.51 -11.99 -3.61
C ASP A 54 7.12 -11.69 -3.02
N ALA A 55 6.29 -12.71 -2.90
CA ALA A 55 4.96 -12.55 -2.34
C ALA A 55 5.02 -12.11 -0.88
N ALA A 56 5.91 -12.74 -0.09
CA ALA A 56 6.07 -12.38 1.31
C ALA A 56 6.51 -10.93 1.48
N ARG A 57 7.44 -10.46 0.65
CA ARG A 57 7.89 -9.06 0.69
C ARG A 57 6.75 -8.11 0.37
N ASN A 58 5.99 -8.42 -0.67
CA ASN A 58 4.89 -7.55 -1.08
C ASN A 58 3.77 -7.53 -0.04
N CYS A 59 3.48 -8.67 0.58
CA CYS A 59 2.52 -8.72 1.67
C CYS A 59 2.97 -7.84 2.83
N LYS A 60 4.25 -7.93 3.20
CA LYS A 60 4.79 -7.16 4.32
C LYS A 60 4.71 -5.67 4.05
N ALA A 61 5.09 -5.26 2.83
CA ALA A 61 5.03 -3.85 2.45
C ALA A 61 3.59 -3.34 2.50
N LEU A 62 2.65 -4.13 2.00
CA LEU A 62 1.25 -3.73 1.98
C LEU A 62 0.64 -3.70 3.38
N GLU A 63 1.07 -4.56 4.28
CA GLU A 63 0.63 -4.49 5.68
C GLU A 63 0.97 -3.15 6.29
N GLY A 64 2.16 -2.62 6.00
CA GLY A 64 2.55 -1.29 6.46
C GLY A 64 1.68 -0.19 5.87
N VAL A 65 1.38 -0.28 4.57
CA VAL A 65 0.49 0.67 3.91
C VAL A 65 -0.91 0.63 4.53
N ILE A 66 -1.45 -0.56 4.73
CA ILE A 66 -2.78 -0.75 5.33
C ILE A 66 -2.82 -0.16 6.73
N LYS A 67 -1.82 -0.45 7.53
CA LYS A 67 -1.73 0.05 8.91
C LYS A 67 -1.73 1.58 8.93
N THR A 68 -0.93 2.18 8.05
CA THR A 68 -0.83 3.63 7.96
C THR A 68 -2.16 4.26 7.53
N LEU A 69 -2.82 3.66 6.53
CA LEU A 69 -4.09 4.20 6.05
C LEU A 69 -5.19 4.06 7.11
N LYS A 70 -5.20 2.93 7.81
CA LYS A 70 -6.15 2.76 8.93
C LYS A 70 -5.92 3.78 10.03
N TRP A 71 -4.66 4.05 10.34
CA TRP A 71 -4.32 5.08 11.32
C TRP A 71 -4.80 6.45 10.84
N THR A 72 -4.59 6.73 9.56
CA THR A 72 -4.96 8.03 8.96
C THR A 72 -6.46 8.31 9.06
N ILE A 73 -7.29 7.31 8.83
CA ILE A 73 -8.74 7.49 8.91
C ILE A 73 -9.30 7.31 10.32
N GLY A 74 -8.43 7.06 11.29
CA GLY A 74 -8.85 6.92 12.68
C GLY A 74 -9.57 5.63 13.00
N SER A 75 -9.25 4.55 12.31
CA SER A 75 -9.85 3.24 12.63
C SER A 75 -9.52 2.86 14.07
N PRO A 76 -10.48 2.26 14.79
CA PRO A 76 -10.24 1.87 16.18
C PRO A 76 -9.21 0.75 16.28
N ASN A 77 -8.47 0.74 17.39
CA ASN A 77 -7.53 -0.33 17.73
C ASN A 77 -6.36 -0.48 16.75
N VAL A 78 -5.98 0.62 16.11
CA VAL A 78 -4.83 0.63 15.20
C VAL A 78 -3.65 1.23 15.94
N GLU A 79 -2.56 0.49 15.97
CA GLU A 79 -1.33 0.96 16.58
C GLU A 79 -0.69 2.06 15.76
N ASP A 80 0.21 2.80 16.40
CA ASP A 80 1.05 3.77 15.73
C ASP A 80 1.82 3.05 14.60
N PRO A 81 1.70 3.52 13.35
CA PRO A 81 2.38 2.85 12.23
C PRO A 81 3.90 2.82 12.36
N LEU A 82 4.45 3.71 13.18
CA LEU A 82 5.89 3.82 13.36
C LEU A 82 6.42 3.00 14.54
N SER A 83 5.54 2.38 15.30
CA SER A 83 5.96 1.59 16.44
C SER A 83 6.32 0.15 16.08
#